data_3ec1e08ec71e802e9cc7f4d88266351c
#
_entry.id   3ec1e08ec71e802e9cc7f4d88266351c
#
_cell.length_a   1.000
_cell.length_b   1.000
_cell.length_c   1.000
_cell.angle_alpha   90.00
_cell.angle_beta   90.00
_cell.angle_gamma   90.00
#
_symmetry.space_group_name_H-M   'P 1'
#
loop_
_entity.id
_entity.type
_entity.pdbx_description
1 polymer ?
#
loop_
_entity_poly.entity_id
_entity_poly.type
_entity_poly.pdbx_seq_one_letter_code
_entity_poly.pdbx_strand_id
1 'polypeptide(L)'
;MPKAKPENEAGSEKGLTFETALAELESIVETMESGQLPLEKSLAAYKRGAQLLQFCQRQLQDAQQQVKVLESESLRKFAGDASED
;
A
#
# COMPACT_ATOMS: atom_id res chain seq x y z
N MET A 1 21.50 -3.19 12.19
CA MET A 1 21.22 -3.01 12.13
C MET A 1 20.51 -2.92 12.06
N PRO A 2 20.25 -2.91 12.19
CA PRO A 2 19.48 -2.73 12.15
C PRO A 2 18.61 -2.71 12.06
N LYS A 3 18.52 -2.83 12.17
CA LYS A 3 17.75 -2.83 12.01
C LYS A 3 16.80 -2.49 11.84
N ALA A 4 16.63 -2.34 11.76
CA ALA A 4 15.80 -1.96 11.59
C ALA A 4 15.04 -2.25 11.31
N LYS A 5 14.86 -2.62 11.44
CA LYS A 5 14.13 -2.91 11.09
C LYS A 5 13.29 -3.30 11.41
N PRO A 6 13.05 -3.60 11.81
CA PRO A 6 12.19 -4.11 12.06
C PRO A 6 11.16 -3.57 12.34
N GLU A 7 11.10 -3.03 12.62
CA GLU A 7 10.27 -2.49 12.82
C GLU A 7 9.44 -2.40 12.04
N ASN A 8 9.69 -2.35 11.39
CA ASN A 8 8.98 -2.16 10.53
C ASN A 8 8.13 -3.05 10.41
N GLU A 9 8.34 -3.74 10.79
CA GLU A 9 7.62 -4.58 10.57
C GLU A 9 6.53 -4.59 11.07
N ALA A 10 6.53 -3.91 11.59
CA ALA A 10 5.52 -3.86 12.14
C ALA A 10 4.39 -4.06 11.43
N GLY A 11 3.74 -4.43 11.58
CA GLY A 11 2.69 -4.52 11.11
C GLY A 11 2.50 -5.07 9.97
N SER A 12 3.12 -4.95 9.27
CA SER A 12 2.82 -5.46 8.16
C SER A 12 3.66 -6.37 7.85
N GLU A 13 3.83 -6.79 6.91
CA GLU A 13 4.54 -7.77 6.48
C GLU A 13 5.93 -7.49 6.69
N LYS A 14 6.44 -7.61 7.85
CA LYS A 14 7.82 -7.52 8.13
C LYS A 14 8.44 -6.28 7.62
N GLY A 15 7.95 -5.20 7.97
CA GLY A 15 8.51 -3.93 7.61
C GLY A 15 8.09 -3.39 6.29
N LEU A 16 7.19 -4.05 5.64
CA LEU A 16 6.70 -3.56 4.37
C LEU A 16 5.81 -2.35 4.61
N THR A 17 6.11 -1.27 3.91
CA THR A 17 5.25 -0.09 3.93
C THR A 17 4.73 0.14 2.53
N PHE A 18 3.78 1.05 2.42
CA PHE A 18 3.25 1.37 1.10
C PHE A 18 4.37 1.84 0.17
N GLU A 19 5.22 2.71 0.68
CA GLU A 19 6.30 3.25 -0.14
C GLU A 19 7.30 2.19 -0.56
N THR A 20 7.67 1.32 0.37
CA THR A 20 8.65 0.29 0.01
C THR A 20 8.03 -0.75 -0.90
N ALA A 21 6.75 -1.06 -0.68
CA ALA A 21 6.07 -1.99 -1.57
C ALA A 21 5.98 -1.44 -2.98
N LEU A 22 5.67 -0.17 -3.07
CA LEU A 22 5.55 0.47 -4.38
C LEU A 22 6.90 0.50 -5.08
N ALA A 23 7.96 0.82 -4.34
CA ALA A 23 9.29 0.85 -4.92
C ALA A 23 9.70 -0.53 -5.43
N GLU A 24 9.42 -1.54 -4.64
CA GLU A 24 9.75 -2.90 -5.07
C GLU A 24 8.93 -3.29 -6.29
N LEU A 25 7.67 -2.91 -6.31
CA LEU A 25 6.81 -3.22 -7.45
C LEU A 25 7.34 -2.55 -8.71
N GLU A 26 7.76 -1.29 -8.61
CA GLU A 26 8.32 -0.59 -9.75
C GLU A 26 9.57 -1.29 -10.26
N SER A 27 10.39 -1.76 -9.35
CA SER A 27 11.60 -2.46 -9.71
C SER A 27 11.28 -3.76 -10.45
N ILE A 28 10.26 -4.46 -9.97
CA ILE A 28 9.84 -5.70 -10.62
C ILE A 28 9.34 -5.42 -12.03
N VAL A 29 8.54 -4.38 -12.18
CA VAL A 29 8.01 -4.04 -13.49
C VAL A 29 9.14 -3.72 -14.45
N GLU A 30 10.11 -2.94 -14.00
CA GLU A 30 11.24 -2.59 -14.84
C GLU A 30 12.00 -3.83 -15.28
N THR A 31 12.22 -4.73 -14.35
CA THR A 31 12.93 -5.94 -14.66
C THR A 31 12.17 -6.79 -15.67
N MET A 32 10.86 -6.87 -15.49
CA MET A 32 10.06 -7.65 -16.42
C MET A 32 9.98 -7.00 -17.78
N GLU A 33 9.97 -5.68 -17.81
CA GLU A 33 9.94 -4.98 -19.08
C GLU A 33 11.21 -5.17 -19.89
N SER A 34 12.30 -5.41 -19.20
CA SER A 34 13.55 -5.64 -19.91
C SER A 34 13.49 -6.92 -20.73
N GLY A 35 12.61 -7.84 -20.34
CA GLY A 35 12.42 -9.05 -21.12
C GLY A 35 13.57 -10.02 -21.04
N GLN A 36 14.43 -9.86 -20.06
CA GLN A 36 15.62 -10.69 -19.97
C GLN A 36 15.57 -11.73 -18.90
N LEU A 37 14.44 -11.88 -18.23
CA LEU A 37 14.34 -12.86 -17.17
C LEU A 37 14.01 -14.25 -17.73
N PRO A 38 14.64 -15.29 -17.21
CA PRO A 38 14.18 -16.64 -17.49
C PRO A 38 12.74 -16.80 -17.02
N LEU A 39 12.07 -17.77 -17.60
CA LEU A 39 10.67 -17.99 -17.32
C LEU A 39 10.39 -18.16 -15.84
N GLU A 40 11.21 -18.96 -15.17
CA GLU A 40 11.00 -19.20 -13.76
C GLU A 40 11.08 -17.92 -12.95
N LYS A 41 12.04 -17.08 -13.31
CA LYS A 41 12.20 -15.83 -12.58
C LYS A 41 11.11 -14.84 -12.89
N SER A 42 10.63 -14.88 -14.12
CA SER A 42 9.49 -14.04 -14.48
C SER A 42 8.26 -14.43 -13.69
N LEU A 43 8.07 -15.73 -13.51
CA LEU A 43 6.93 -16.20 -12.77
C LEU A 43 7.01 -15.80 -11.31
N ALA A 44 8.20 -15.93 -10.73
CA ALA A 44 8.40 -15.53 -9.34
C ALA A 44 8.20 -14.04 -9.17
N ALA A 45 8.70 -13.27 -10.14
CA ALA A 45 8.53 -11.81 -10.09
C ALA A 45 7.07 -11.44 -10.19
N TYR A 46 6.35 -12.13 -11.04
CA TYR A 46 4.93 -11.86 -11.19
C TYR A 46 4.18 -12.14 -9.89
N LYS A 47 4.50 -13.26 -9.25
CA LYS A 47 3.85 -13.58 -7.99
C LYS A 47 4.17 -12.55 -6.92
N ARG A 48 5.42 -12.15 -6.85
CA ARG A 48 5.81 -11.15 -5.87
C ARG A 48 5.11 -9.83 -6.16
N GLY A 49 5.05 -9.46 -7.44
CA GLY A 49 4.38 -8.24 -7.84
C GLY A 49 2.91 -8.26 -7.45
N ALA A 50 2.26 -9.40 -7.63
CA ALA A 50 0.86 -9.51 -7.27
C ALA A 50 0.66 -9.35 -5.76
N GLN A 51 1.55 -9.90 -4.97
CA GLN A 51 1.48 -9.75 -3.53
C GLN A 51 1.64 -8.29 -3.11
N LEU A 52 2.62 -7.63 -3.73
CA LEU A 52 2.86 -6.23 -3.43
C LEU A 52 1.68 -5.37 -3.84
N LEU A 53 1.10 -5.69 -4.97
CA LEU A 53 -0.05 -4.94 -5.45
C LEU A 53 -1.22 -5.10 -4.50
N GLN A 54 -1.46 -6.31 -4.03
CA GLN A 54 -2.51 -6.56 -3.08
C GLN A 54 -2.28 -5.77 -1.80
N PHE A 55 -1.04 -5.76 -1.35
CA PHE A 55 -0.71 -5.01 -0.14
C PHE A 55 -1.00 -3.52 -0.34
N CYS A 56 -0.57 -2.98 -1.47
CA CYS A 56 -0.80 -1.56 -1.76
C CYS A 56 -2.28 -1.25 -1.85
N GLN A 57 -3.03 -2.12 -2.49
CA GLN A 57 -4.47 -1.91 -2.61
C GLN A 57 -5.16 -1.90 -1.25
N ARG A 58 -4.73 -2.79 -0.38
CA ARG A 58 -5.30 -2.83 0.94
C ARG A 58 -4.98 -1.57 1.72
N GLN A 59 -3.75 -1.09 1.57
CA GLN A 59 -3.37 0.15 2.22
C GLN A 59 -4.19 1.32 1.71
N LEU A 60 -4.40 1.36 0.42
CA LEU A 60 -5.20 2.42 -0.17
C LEU A 60 -6.64 2.36 0.29
N GLN A 61 -7.18 1.16 0.38
CA GLN A 61 -8.55 1.00 0.86
C GLN A 61 -8.68 1.47 2.29
N ASP A 62 -7.71 1.14 3.11
CA ASP A 62 -7.72 1.61 4.49
C ASP A 62 -7.70 3.13 4.55
N ALA A 63 -6.83 3.73 3.75
CA ALA A 63 -6.72 5.18 3.74
C ALA A 63 -8.02 5.82 3.25
N GLN A 64 -8.62 5.25 2.23
CA GLN A 64 -9.87 5.77 1.71
C GLN A 64 -10.98 5.67 2.76
N GLN A 65 -10.98 4.58 3.49
CA GLN A 65 -11.96 4.40 4.53
C GLN A 65 -11.80 5.46 5.60
N GLN A 66 -10.56 5.73 5.99
CA GLN A 66 -10.32 6.75 6.99
C GLN A 66 -10.72 8.12 6.51
N VAL A 67 -10.44 8.41 5.24
CA VAL A 67 -10.85 9.68 4.67
C VAL A 67 -12.36 9.81 4.67
N LYS A 68 -13.04 8.74 4.34
CA LYS A 68 -14.50 8.77 4.34
C LYS A 68 -15.05 9.04 5.72
N VAL A 69 -14.46 8.43 6.72
CA VAL A 69 -14.90 8.65 8.09
C VAL A 69 -14.68 10.11 8.47
N LEU A 70 -13.53 10.66 8.13
CA LEU A 70 -13.23 12.03 8.43
C LEU A 70 -14.18 12.99 7.72
N GLU A 71 -14.42 12.70 6.45
CA GLU A 71 -15.35 13.53 5.69
C GLU A 71 -16.74 13.49 6.28
N SER A 72 -17.16 12.30 6.66
CA SER A 72 -18.47 12.13 7.23
C SER A 72 -18.60 12.90 8.52
N GLU A 73 -17.57 12.83 9.35
CA GLU A 73 -17.60 13.56 10.60
C GLU A 73 -17.58 15.05 10.38
N SER A 74 -16.79 15.50 9.44
CA SER A 74 -16.75 16.91 9.13
C SER A 74 -18.09 17.42 8.64
N LEU A 75 -18.69 16.68 7.75
CA LEU A 75 -19.97 17.07 7.22
C LEU A 75 -21.04 17.08 8.29
N ARG A 76 -21.00 16.10 9.15
CA ARG A 76 -21.98 16.01 10.19
C ARG A 76 -21.84 17.16 11.16
N LYS A 77 -20.61 17.51 11.50
CA LYS A 77 -20.37 18.60 12.36
C LYS A 77 -20.87 19.89 11.75
N PHE A 78 -20.56 20.07 10.48
CA PHE A 78 -20.95 21.26 9.79
C PHE A 78 -22.47 21.34 9.68
N ALA A 79 -23.09 20.24 9.32
CA ALA A 79 -24.53 20.22 9.18
C ALA A 79 -25.23 20.37 10.53
N GLY A 80 -24.62 19.80 11.56
CA GLY A 80 -25.16 19.93 12.88
C GLY A 80 -25.18 21.36 13.34
N ASP A 81 -24.08 22.06 13.09
CA ASP A 81 -24.02 23.46 13.41
C ASP A 81 -25.08 24.23 12.68
N ALA A 82 -25.23 23.95 11.41
CA ALA A 82 -26.19 24.65 10.62
C ALA A 82 -27.60 24.36 11.08
N SER A 83 -27.83 23.12 11.45
CA SER A 83 -29.19 22.80 11.79
C SER A 83 -29.56 23.25 13.18
N GLU A 84 -28.59 23.60 13.99
CA GLU A 84 -28.91 24.08 15.24
C GLU A 84 -29.47 25.42 15.21
N ASP A 85 -29.32 26.08 14.19
CA ASP A 85 -29.92 27.36 14.08
C ASP A 85 -31.33 27.29 13.86
#